data_f7d2046181f7ab96ee707229bf7ce5a4
#
_entry.id   f7d2046181f7ab96ee707229bf7ce5a4
#
_cell.length_a   1.000
_cell.length_b   1.000
_cell.length_c   1.000
_cell.angle_alpha   90.00
_cell.angle_beta   90.00
_cell.angle_gamma   90.00
#
_symmetry.space_group_name_H-M   'P 1'
#
loop_
_entity.id
_entity.type
_entity.pdbx_description
1 polymer ?
#
loop_
_entity_poly.entity_id
_entity_poly.type
_entity_poly.pdbx_seq_one_letter_code
_entity_poly.pdbx_strand_id
1 'polypeptide(L)'
;MVIIMYSYLNGKIEYQTSNGIVIDVNGIGYFVYVPNPFSYELGSLYKVFVYNHIREDECSLYGFKTMEEKELFMKLINVKGMGPKVASGIFATGSIKGIVDAINKENLLYLTKFPKIGEKLAKQIILDLKGKLNVDAVDNDEENNTEELISVLENLGYKISEIKKIISKVDSSKTLEEQVKEALKLLLNN
;
A
#
# COMPACT_ATOMS: atom_id res chain seq x y z
N MET A 1 15.50 21.13 -1.92
CA MET A 1 14.09 21.51 -2.23
C MET A 1 13.50 20.36 -3.02
N VAL A 2 12.47 19.66 -2.50
CA VAL A 2 11.80 18.60 -3.27
C VAL A 2 10.80 19.28 -4.19
N ILE A 3 10.98 19.16 -5.50
CA ILE A 3 10.01 19.68 -6.48
C ILE A 3 8.87 18.65 -6.56
N ILE A 4 7.74 18.95 -5.93
CA ILE A 4 6.53 18.16 -6.06
C ILE A 4 5.75 18.73 -7.24
N MET A 5 5.72 17.97 -8.35
CA MET A 5 4.98 18.36 -9.54
C MET A 5 3.57 17.76 -9.51
N TYR A 6 3.47 16.47 -9.15
CA TYR A 6 2.19 15.77 -8.98
C TYR A 6 2.17 15.06 -7.63
N SER A 7 1.04 15.15 -6.91
CA SER A 7 0.81 14.41 -5.64
C SER A 7 0.10 13.10 -5.87
N TYR A 8 -0.86 13.10 -6.78
CA TYR A 8 -1.63 11.93 -7.21
C TYR A 8 -2.14 12.15 -8.63
N LEU A 9 -2.52 11.05 -9.28
CA LEU A 9 -3.28 11.03 -10.53
C LEU A 9 -4.60 10.32 -10.25
N ASN A 10 -5.70 10.87 -10.77
CA ASN A 10 -7.02 10.26 -10.66
C ASN A 10 -7.55 10.07 -12.08
N GLY A 11 -7.67 8.82 -12.51
CA GLY A 11 -8.03 8.53 -13.89
C GLY A 11 -8.25 7.04 -14.13
N LYS A 12 -8.44 6.71 -15.39
CA LYS A 12 -8.72 5.36 -15.86
C LYS A 12 -7.44 4.62 -16.24
N ILE A 13 -7.31 3.36 -15.89
CA ILE A 13 -6.18 2.55 -16.33
C ILE A 13 -6.41 2.11 -17.78
N GLU A 14 -5.62 2.65 -18.69
CA GLU A 14 -5.73 2.33 -20.12
C GLU A 14 -4.78 1.21 -20.55
N TYR A 15 -3.63 1.10 -19.89
CA TYR A 15 -2.59 0.17 -20.29
C TYR A 15 -1.78 -0.35 -19.09
N GLN A 16 -1.31 -1.60 -19.21
CA GLN A 16 -0.41 -2.23 -18.24
C GLN A 16 0.82 -2.76 -18.94
N THR A 17 1.96 -2.63 -18.29
CA THR A 17 3.23 -3.23 -18.67
C THR A 17 3.78 -4.10 -17.55
N SER A 18 4.91 -4.74 -17.74
CA SER A 18 5.57 -5.55 -16.70
C SER A 18 6.06 -4.73 -15.50
N ASN A 19 6.17 -3.40 -15.63
CA ASN A 19 6.79 -2.54 -14.62
C ASN A 19 6.00 -1.25 -14.30
N GLY A 20 4.83 -1.08 -14.93
CA GLY A 20 4.03 0.12 -14.74
C GLY A 20 2.67 0.07 -15.42
N ILE A 21 1.94 1.15 -15.22
CA ILE A 21 0.60 1.38 -15.77
C ILE A 21 0.59 2.69 -16.56
N VAL A 22 -0.32 2.80 -17.52
CA VAL A 22 -0.72 4.07 -18.11
C VAL A 22 -2.08 4.45 -17.56
N ILE A 23 -2.14 5.57 -16.85
CA ILE A 23 -3.36 6.16 -16.33
C ILE A 23 -3.76 7.35 -17.19
N ASP A 24 -4.95 7.29 -17.77
CA ASP A 24 -5.52 8.41 -18.53
C ASP A 24 -6.17 9.40 -17.55
N VAL A 25 -5.74 10.63 -17.65
CA VAL A 25 -6.32 11.76 -16.92
C VAL A 25 -6.75 12.81 -17.92
N ASN A 26 -8.03 12.84 -18.24
CA ASN A 26 -8.63 13.78 -19.20
C ASN A 26 -7.96 13.78 -20.58
N GLY A 27 -7.67 12.61 -21.14
CA GLY A 27 -7.07 12.45 -22.46
C GLY A 27 -5.54 12.54 -22.47
N ILE A 28 -4.89 12.62 -21.32
CA ILE A 28 -3.44 12.56 -21.18
C ILE A 28 -3.05 11.27 -20.48
N GLY A 29 -2.30 10.39 -21.19
CA GLY A 29 -1.78 9.14 -20.63
C GLY A 29 -0.48 9.35 -19.87
N TYR A 30 -0.49 9.14 -18.57
CA TYR A 30 0.69 9.18 -17.72
C TYR A 30 1.22 7.77 -17.49
N PHE A 31 2.49 7.53 -17.86
CA PHE A 31 3.16 6.29 -17.48
C PHE A 31 3.68 6.38 -16.06
N VAL A 32 3.27 5.42 -15.22
CA VAL A 32 3.60 5.37 -13.81
C VAL A 32 4.20 4.01 -13.48
N TYR A 33 5.43 3.98 -12.96
CA TYR A 33 6.02 2.78 -12.38
C TYR A 33 5.29 2.42 -11.10
N VAL A 34 4.78 1.20 -11.01
CA VAL A 34 4.07 0.72 -9.82
C VAL A 34 4.65 -0.62 -9.36
N PRO A 35 4.59 -0.95 -8.06
CA PRO A 35 5.11 -2.20 -7.52
C PRO A 35 4.49 -3.45 -8.16
N ASN A 36 3.18 -3.45 -8.34
CA ASN A 36 2.43 -4.55 -8.95
C ASN A 36 1.43 -4.01 -9.99
N PRO A 37 1.82 -3.91 -11.27
CA PRO A 37 0.96 -3.39 -12.33
C PRO A 37 -0.35 -4.18 -12.49
N PHE A 38 -0.29 -5.50 -12.34
CA PHE A 38 -1.44 -6.39 -12.53
C PHE A 38 -2.46 -6.34 -11.40
N SER A 39 -2.19 -5.60 -10.31
CA SER A 39 -3.16 -5.33 -9.26
C SER A 39 -4.09 -4.15 -9.57
N TYR A 40 -3.93 -3.52 -10.71
CA TYR A 40 -4.83 -2.48 -11.24
C TYR A 40 -5.67 -3.09 -12.35
N GLU A 41 -6.97 -2.93 -12.30
CA GLU A 41 -7.88 -3.46 -13.30
C GLU A 41 -7.95 -2.50 -14.51
N LEU A 42 -7.78 -3.04 -15.72
CA LEU A 42 -7.89 -2.26 -16.97
C LEU A 42 -9.31 -1.69 -17.10
N GLY A 43 -9.39 -0.45 -17.52
CA GLY A 43 -10.66 0.25 -17.71
C GLY A 43 -11.26 0.83 -16.42
N SER A 44 -10.77 0.47 -15.24
CA SER A 44 -11.27 0.95 -13.96
C SER A 44 -10.62 2.25 -13.53
N LEU A 45 -11.35 3.04 -12.72
CA LEU A 45 -10.88 4.30 -12.17
C LEU A 45 -10.05 4.08 -10.92
N TYR A 46 -8.88 4.70 -10.86
CA TYR A 46 -8.00 4.68 -9.69
C TYR A 46 -7.49 6.07 -9.34
N LYS A 47 -7.30 6.28 -8.05
CA LYS A 47 -6.47 7.36 -7.53
C LYS A 47 -5.11 6.76 -7.17
N VAL A 48 -4.08 7.16 -7.89
CA VAL A 48 -2.70 6.68 -7.72
C VAL A 48 -1.88 7.80 -7.13
N PHE A 49 -1.33 7.59 -5.92
CA PHE A 49 -0.42 8.55 -5.29
C PHE A 49 0.95 8.45 -5.93
N VAL A 50 1.50 9.57 -6.41
CA VAL A 50 2.72 9.55 -7.20
C VAL A 50 3.86 10.32 -6.56
N TYR A 51 5.06 9.78 -6.74
CA TYR A 51 6.33 10.44 -6.45
C TYR A 51 7.01 10.80 -7.78
N ASN A 52 7.42 12.08 -7.91
CA ASN A 52 8.11 12.57 -9.10
C ASN A 52 9.62 12.39 -8.91
N HIS A 53 10.22 11.48 -9.64
CA HIS A 53 11.66 11.30 -9.68
C HIS A 53 12.23 12.09 -10.85
N ILE A 54 12.88 13.21 -10.55
CA ILE A 54 13.42 14.11 -11.56
C ILE A 54 14.95 14.17 -11.38
N ARG A 55 15.68 13.86 -12.43
CA ARG A 55 17.12 14.00 -12.56
C ARG A 55 17.43 14.70 -13.90
N GLU A 56 18.69 14.97 -14.16
CA GLU A 56 19.11 15.61 -15.41
C GLU A 56 18.74 14.79 -16.64
N ASP A 57 18.81 13.46 -16.53
CA ASP A 57 18.59 12.47 -17.57
C ASP A 57 17.33 11.63 -17.42
N GLU A 58 16.58 11.77 -16.33
CA GLU A 58 15.41 10.95 -16.05
C GLU A 58 14.27 11.76 -15.42
N CYS A 59 13.08 11.62 -16.01
CA CYS A 59 11.83 12.10 -15.41
C CYS A 59 10.86 10.92 -15.33
N SER A 60 10.62 10.42 -14.11
CA SER A 60 9.81 9.21 -13.86
C SER A 60 8.79 9.43 -12.77
N LEU A 61 7.61 8.82 -12.92
CA LEU A 61 6.58 8.76 -11.88
C LEU A 61 6.59 7.37 -11.24
N TYR A 62 6.64 7.33 -9.92
CA TYR A 62 6.45 6.11 -9.11
C TYR A 62 5.12 6.22 -8.38
N GLY A 63 4.25 5.23 -8.55
CA GLY A 63 2.88 5.25 -8.06
C GLY A 63 2.60 4.19 -7.01
N PHE A 64 1.68 4.54 -6.11
CA PHE A 64 1.27 3.75 -4.96
C PHE A 64 -0.24 3.81 -4.80
N LYS A 65 -0.84 2.76 -4.25
CA LYS A 65 -2.28 2.70 -4.00
C LYS A 65 -2.70 3.60 -2.86
N THR A 66 -1.84 3.72 -1.83
CA THR A 66 -2.14 4.52 -0.64
C THR A 66 -1.08 5.60 -0.39
N MET A 67 -1.42 6.58 0.43
CA MET A 67 -0.48 7.64 0.82
C MET A 67 0.62 7.08 1.73
N GLU A 68 0.28 6.12 2.58
CA GLU A 68 1.19 5.44 3.50
C GLU A 68 2.28 4.69 2.75
N GLU A 69 1.93 3.98 1.67
CA GLU A 69 2.91 3.35 0.77
C GLU A 69 3.88 4.39 0.19
N LYS A 70 3.35 5.52 -0.30
CA LYS A 70 4.16 6.62 -0.83
C LYS A 70 5.07 7.22 0.23
N GLU A 71 4.57 7.44 1.45
CA GLU A 71 5.36 7.99 2.55
C GLU A 71 6.49 7.06 2.97
N LEU A 72 6.20 5.77 3.11
CA LEU A 72 7.22 4.77 3.41
C LEU A 72 8.25 4.68 2.28
N PHE A 73 7.81 4.70 1.02
CA PHE A 73 8.72 4.76 -0.13
C PHE A 73 9.64 5.97 -0.07
N MET A 74 9.11 7.17 0.23
CA MET A 74 9.92 8.38 0.35
C MET A 74 10.96 8.29 1.49
N LYS A 75 10.63 7.62 2.59
CA LYS A 75 11.60 7.34 3.66
C LYS A 75 12.68 6.36 3.20
N LEU A 76 12.29 5.30 2.47
CA LEU A 76 13.21 4.28 1.96
C LEU A 76 14.21 4.87 0.94
N ILE A 77 13.78 5.70 0.00
CA ILE A 77 14.69 6.28 -1.01
C ILE A 77 15.72 7.27 -0.42
N ASN A 78 15.51 7.75 0.80
CA ASN A 78 16.49 8.57 1.53
C ASN A 78 17.60 7.74 2.18
N VAL A 79 17.45 6.40 2.24
CA VAL A 79 18.48 5.50 2.74
C VAL A 79 19.63 5.43 1.74
N LYS A 80 20.87 5.58 2.24
CA LYS A 80 22.06 5.53 1.39
C LYS A 80 22.16 4.19 0.66
N GLY A 81 22.21 4.24 -0.67
CA GLY A 81 22.28 3.07 -1.55
C GLY A 81 20.92 2.50 -1.98
N MET A 82 19.81 3.12 -1.57
CA MET A 82 18.47 2.76 -2.00
C MET A 82 18.00 3.68 -3.13
N GLY A 83 17.86 3.14 -4.34
CA GLY A 83 17.24 3.85 -5.46
C GLY A 83 15.74 3.59 -5.57
N PRO A 84 14.99 4.45 -6.32
CA PRO A 84 13.54 4.32 -6.46
C PRO A 84 13.08 2.96 -6.97
N LYS A 85 13.79 2.36 -7.94
CA LYS A 85 13.46 1.02 -8.48
C LYS A 85 13.59 -0.10 -7.45
N VAL A 86 14.58 0.01 -6.54
CA VAL A 86 14.77 -0.96 -5.46
C VAL A 86 13.72 -0.77 -4.37
N ALA A 87 13.49 0.48 -3.96
CA ALA A 87 12.49 0.82 -2.96
C ALA A 87 11.07 0.41 -3.41
N SER A 88 10.69 0.70 -4.67
CA SER A 88 9.39 0.29 -5.22
C SER A 88 9.23 -1.24 -5.22
N GLY A 89 10.30 -1.99 -5.51
CA GLY A 89 10.28 -3.45 -5.51
C GLY A 89 9.93 -4.11 -4.16
N ILE A 90 10.13 -3.39 -3.06
CA ILE A 90 9.77 -3.89 -1.72
C ILE A 90 8.25 -4.04 -1.59
N PHE A 91 7.48 -3.11 -2.15
CA PHE A 91 6.02 -3.10 -2.09
C PHE A 91 5.36 -4.13 -3.03
N ALA A 92 6.12 -4.75 -3.93
CA ALA A 92 5.57 -5.78 -4.82
C ALA A 92 5.15 -7.05 -4.06
N THR A 93 5.83 -7.36 -2.95
CA THR A 93 5.62 -8.58 -2.17
C THR A 93 5.54 -8.35 -0.67
N GLY A 94 5.92 -7.16 -0.18
CA GLY A 94 5.91 -6.80 1.23
C GLY A 94 4.72 -5.94 1.60
N SER A 95 4.04 -6.26 2.70
CA SER A 95 3.08 -5.35 3.32
C SER A 95 3.80 -4.23 4.07
N ILE A 96 3.19 -3.05 4.16
CA ILE A 96 3.74 -1.90 4.90
C ILE A 96 4.05 -2.32 6.35
N LYS A 97 3.11 -2.96 7.03
CA LYS A 97 3.26 -3.48 8.40
C LYS A 97 4.44 -4.42 8.54
N GLY A 98 4.56 -5.39 7.62
CA GLY A 98 5.68 -6.35 7.63
C GLY A 98 7.04 -5.68 7.43
N ILE A 99 7.13 -4.65 6.59
CA ILE A 99 8.36 -3.88 6.34
C ILE A 99 8.72 -3.06 7.59
N VAL A 100 7.76 -2.31 8.15
CA VAL A 100 7.94 -1.47 9.35
C VAL A 100 8.33 -2.34 10.54
N ASP A 101 7.65 -3.45 10.75
CA ASP A 101 7.96 -4.43 11.80
C ASP A 101 9.36 -4.99 11.65
N ALA A 102 9.76 -5.38 10.44
CA ALA A 102 11.09 -5.91 10.18
C ALA A 102 12.19 -4.87 10.48
N ILE A 103 11.97 -3.60 10.18
CA ILE A 103 12.90 -2.52 10.48
C ILE A 103 12.98 -2.30 11.99
N ASN A 104 11.84 -2.18 12.68
CA ASN A 104 11.81 -1.92 14.11
C ASN A 104 12.35 -3.09 14.95
N LYS A 105 12.11 -4.34 14.51
CA LYS A 105 12.62 -5.58 15.14
C LYS A 105 13.99 -6.02 14.64
N GLU A 106 14.65 -5.23 13.80
CA GLU A 106 15.97 -5.51 13.19
C GLU A 106 16.02 -6.87 12.45
N ASN A 107 14.92 -7.26 11.80
CA ASN A 107 14.82 -8.52 11.10
C ASN A 107 15.51 -8.46 9.73
N LEU A 108 16.83 -8.67 9.72
CA LEU A 108 17.66 -8.71 8.51
C LEU A 108 17.19 -9.76 7.51
N LEU A 109 16.78 -10.95 8.00
CA LEU A 109 16.34 -12.06 7.14
C LEU A 109 15.09 -11.69 6.34
N TYR A 110 14.19 -10.94 6.93
CA TYR A 110 13.00 -10.45 6.22
C TYR A 110 13.37 -9.43 5.15
N LEU A 111 14.23 -8.47 5.47
CA LEU A 111 14.63 -7.41 4.53
C LEU A 111 15.47 -7.95 3.37
N THR A 112 16.32 -8.94 3.60
CA THR A 112 17.14 -9.55 2.53
C THR A 112 16.36 -10.47 1.59
N LYS A 113 15.09 -10.78 1.87
CA LYS A 113 14.20 -11.48 0.93
C LYS A 113 13.83 -10.63 -0.29
N PHE A 114 13.87 -9.31 -0.16
CA PHE A 114 13.53 -8.43 -1.27
C PHE A 114 14.66 -8.38 -2.31
N PRO A 115 14.30 -8.39 -3.60
CA PRO A 115 15.29 -8.33 -4.66
C PRO A 115 16.21 -7.13 -4.53
N LYS A 116 17.51 -7.32 -4.77
CA LYS A 116 18.56 -6.28 -4.72
C LYS A 116 18.81 -5.68 -3.32
N ILE A 117 18.23 -6.25 -2.26
CA ILE A 117 18.54 -5.88 -0.88
C ILE A 117 19.45 -6.95 -0.28
N GLY A 118 20.74 -6.65 -0.28
CA GLY A 118 21.73 -7.46 0.41
C GLY A 118 21.88 -7.06 1.89
N GLU A 119 22.65 -7.84 2.65
CA GLU A 119 22.84 -7.63 4.09
C GLU A 119 23.33 -6.20 4.45
N LYS A 120 24.23 -5.64 3.63
CA LYS A 120 24.76 -4.29 3.84
C LYS A 120 23.64 -3.23 3.73
N LEU A 121 22.79 -3.34 2.72
CA LEU A 121 21.69 -2.41 2.52
C LEU A 121 20.61 -2.61 3.58
N ALA A 122 20.29 -3.85 3.95
CA ALA A 122 19.34 -4.15 5.02
C ALA A 122 19.78 -3.54 6.37
N LYS A 123 21.06 -3.66 6.72
CA LYS A 123 21.63 -2.99 7.90
C LYS A 123 21.52 -1.48 7.84
N GLN A 124 21.74 -0.88 6.65
CA GLN A 124 21.61 0.56 6.45
C GLN A 124 20.16 1.03 6.59
N ILE A 125 19.19 0.26 6.06
CA ILE A 125 17.75 0.53 6.22
C ILE A 125 17.39 0.59 7.70
N ILE A 126 17.81 -0.42 8.47
CA ILE A 126 17.54 -0.49 9.91
C ILE A 126 18.19 0.71 10.63
N LEU A 127 19.45 0.99 10.36
CA LEU A 127 20.19 2.09 10.99
C LEU A 127 19.53 3.45 10.74
N ASP A 128 19.07 3.70 9.51
CA ASP A 128 18.53 4.99 9.13
C ASP A 128 17.07 5.17 9.54
N LEU A 129 16.26 4.08 9.61
CA LEU A 129 14.81 4.16 9.74
C LEU A 129 14.24 3.60 11.05
N LYS A 130 14.98 2.79 11.81
CA LYS A 130 14.51 2.26 13.10
C LYS A 130 14.10 3.39 14.04
N GLY A 131 12.89 3.27 14.62
CA GLY A 131 12.31 4.26 15.52
C GLY A 131 11.81 5.56 14.84
N LYS A 132 11.90 5.65 13.50
CA LYS A 132 11.39 6.79 12.72
C LYS A 132 10.14 6.42 11.89
N LEU A 133 9.70 5.17 11.99
CA LEU A 133 8.53 4.63 11.33
C LEU A 133 7.47 4.36 12.39
N ASN A 134 6.35 5.11 12.34
CA ASN A 134 5.22 4.86 13.23
C ASN A 134 4.38 3.74 12.64
N VAL A 135 4.10 2.73 13.43
CA VAL A 135 3.19 1.63 13.10
C VAL A 135 1.74 2.11 13.16
N ASP A 136 1.46 3.11 14.00
CA ASP A 136 0.12 3.64 14.25
C ASP A 136 -0.57 4.28 13.02
N ALA A 137 0.20 4.62 11.98
CA ALA A 137 -0.34 5.15 10.72
C ALA A 137 -0.73 4.05 9.71
N VAL A 138 -0.39 2.78 9.99
CA VAL A 138 -0.53 1.67 9.05
C VAL A 138 -1.70 0.75 9.38
N ASP A 139 -2.16 0.79 10.64
CA ASP A 139 -3.26 -0.07 11.12
C ASP A 139 -4.66 0.54 10.84
N ASN A 140 -4.71 1.76 10.29
CA ASN A 140 -5.98 2.50 10.23
C ASN A 140 -6.96 2.06 9.13
N ASP A 141 -6.52 1.39 8.05
CA ASP A 141 -7.49 1.04 6.98
C ASP A 141 -8.14 -0.34 7.19
N GLU A 142 -7.39 -1.34 7.67
CA GLU A 142 -8.00 -2.65 7.98
C GLU A 142 -8.69 -2.64 9.36
N GLU A 143 -8.14 -1.96 10.36
CA GLU A 143 -8.79 -1.79 11.67
C GLU A 143 -9.98 -0.83 11.58
N ASN A 144 -9.89 0.31 10.89
CA ASN A 144 -11.02 1.20 10.66
C ASN A 144 -12.17 0.52 9.91
N ASN A 145 -11.89 -0.24 8.84
CA ASN A 145 -12.91 -1.00 8.13
C ASN A 145 -13.53 -2.08 9.04
N THR A 146 -12.73 -2.72 9.88
CA THR A 146 -13.20 -3.74 10.82
C THR A 146 -14.01 -3.12 11.96
N GLU A 147 -13.58 -1.99 12.52
CA GLU A 147 -14.31 -1.24 13.55
C GLU A 147 -15.60 -0.63 12.99
N GLU A 148 -15.55 -0.10 11.77
CA GLU A 148 -16.73 0.44 11.08
C GLU A 148 -17.75 -0.67 10.78
N LEU A 149 -17.30 -1.83 10.31
CA LEU A 149 -18.14 -3.02 10.12
C LEU A 149 -18.77 -3.50 11.44
N ILE A 150 -17.99 -3.56 12.52
CA ILE A 150 -18.49 -3.91 13.86
C ILE A 150 -19.57 -2.91 14.29
N SER A 151 -19.29 -1.62 14.16
CA SER A 151 -20.23 -0.54 14.53
C SER A 151 -21.55 -0.63 13.75
N VAL A 152 -21.48 -0.90 12.43
CA VAL A 152 -22.67 -1.08 11.60
C VAL A 152 -23.48 -2.30 12.05
N LEU A 153 -22.83 -3.43 12.32
CA LEU A 153 -23.51 -4.65 12.77
C LEU A 153 -24.11 -4.51 14.18
N GLU A 154 -23.47 -3.78 15.08
CA GLU A 154 -24.02 -3.44 16.40
C GLU A 154 -25.27 -2.54 16.28
N ASN A 155 -25.22 -1.53 15.39
CA ASN A 155 -26.37 -0.67 15.12
C ASN A 155 -27.55 -1.45 14.49
N LEU A 156 -27.28 -2.55 13.80
CA LEU A 156 -28.29 -3.49 13.30
C LEU A 156 -28.81 -4.45 14.38
N GLY A 157 -28.29 -4.39 15.62
CA GLY A 157 -28.78 -5.12 16.78
C GLY A 157 -28.06 -6.43 17.08
N TYR A 158 -26.96 -6.75 16.42
CA TYR A 158 -26.17 -7.96 16.68
C TYR A 158 -25.21 -7.76 17.86
N LYS A 159 -25.01 -8.81 18.65
CA LYS A 159 -24.10 -8.76 19.82
C LYS A 159 -22.64 -8.84 19.38
N ILE A 160 -21.75 -8.09 20.04
CA ILE A 160 -20.30 -8.14 19.81
C ILE A 160 -19.74 -9.56 19.81
N SER A 161 -20.26 -10.44 20.70
CA SER A 161 -19.84 -11.84 20.80
C SER A 161 -20.16 -12.68 19.56
N GLU A 162 -21.22 -12.34 18.84
CA GLU A 162 -21.63 -12.98 17.58
C GLU A 162 -20.80 -12.43 16.43
N ILE A 163 -20.63 -11.12 16.39
CA ILE A 163 -19.83 -10.42 15.38
C ILE A 163 -18.38 -10.93 15.38
N LYS A 164 -17.76 -11.04 16.57
CA LYS A 164 -16.38 -11.52 16.71
C LYS A 164 -16.14 -12.94 16.19
N LYS A 165 -17.17 -13.79 16.14
CA LYS A 165 -17.04 -15.16 15.59
C LYS A 165 -17.00 -15.20 14.07
N ILE A 166 -17.56 -14.19 13.41
CA ILE A 166 -17.68 -14.17 11.95
C ILE A 166 -16.73 -13.17 11.30
N ILE A 167 -16.22 -12.18 12.04
CA ILE A 167 -15.43 -11.09 11.51
C ILE A 167 -14.17 -11.61 10.77
N SER A 168 -13.53 -12.66 11.28
CA SER A 168 -12.35 -13.29 10.67
C SER A 168 -12.66 -14.07 9.37
N LYS A 169 -13.93 -14.26 9.04
CA LYS A 169 -14.38 -14.96 7.83
C LYS A 169 -14.85 -14.00 6.74
N VAL A 170 -14.98 -12.73 7.07
CA VAL A 170 -15.38 -11.67 6.12
C VAL A 170 -14.13 -11.21 5.37
N ASP A 171 -14.26 -11.07 4.05
CA ASP A 171 -13.17 -10.62 3.19
C ASP A 171 -12.92 -9.12 3.36
N SER A 172 -11.81 -8.76 4.04
CA SER A 172 -11.42 -7.38 4.33
C SER A 172 -11.07 -6.54 3.08
N SER A 173 -10.85 -7.19 1.93
CA SER A 173 -10.54 -6.50 0.67
C SER A 173 -11.75 -5.89 -0.04
N LYS A 174 -12.98 -6.25 0.40
CA LYS A 174 -14.24 -5.78 -0.17
C LYS A 174 -14.65 -4.41 0.39
N THR A 175 -15.56 -3.75 -0.32
CA THR A 175 -16.18 -2.52 0.18
C THR A 175 -16.98 -2.78 1.46
N LEU A 176 -17.13 -1.77 2.33
CA LEU A 176 -17.89 -1.91 3.59
C LEU A 176 -19.31 -2.46 3.34
N GLU A 177 -19.96 -2.03 2.27
CA GLU A 177 -21.31 -2.49 1.90
C GLU A 177 -21.33 -3.99 1.58
N GLU A 178 -20.32 -4.49 0.87
CA GLU A 178 -20.18 -5.91 0.55
C GLU A 178 -19.79 -6.74 1.77
N GLN A 179 -18.93 -6.21 2.64
CA GLN A 179 -18.57 -6.82 3.92
C GLN A 179 -19.79 -6.96 4.84
N VAL A 180 -20.63 -5.91 4.94
CA VAL A 180 -21.89 -5.96 5.71
C VAL A 180 -22.81 -7.04 5.16
N LYS A 181 -23.01 -7.12 3.84
CA LYS A 181 -23.84 -8.15 3.20
C LYS A 181 -23.32 -9.57 3.48
N GLU A 182 -22.02 -9.76 3.43
CA GLU A 182 -21.37 -11.05 3.70
C GLU A 182 -21.49 -11.42 5.19
N ALA A 183 -21.21 -10.48 6.09
CA ALA A 183 -21.35 -10.66 7.52
C ALA A 183 -22.78 -11.05 7.93
N LEU A 184 -23.79 -10.35 7.38
CA LEU A 184 -25.20 -10.67 7.62
C LEU A 184 -25.55 -12.08 7.16
N LYS A 185 -25.06 -12.55 6.01
CA LYS A 185 -25.25 -13.92 5.54
C LYS A 185 -24.63 -14.94 6.50
N LEU A 186 -23.46 -14.66 7.04
CA LEU A 186 -22.79 -15.53 8.00
C LEU A 186 -23.50 -15.57 9.35
N LEU A 187 -24.07 -14.43 9.79
CA LEU A 187 -24.84 -14.33 11.05
C LEU A 187 -26.20 -15.03 10.97
N LEU A 188 -26.86 -15.01 9.80
CA LEU A 188 -28.15 -15.67 9.58
C LEU A 188 -28.04 -17.19 9.41
N ASN A 189 -26.85 -17.70 9.06
CA ASN A 189 -26.60 -19.13 8.85
C ASN A 189 -25.94 -19.81 10.06
N ASN A 190 -25.85 -19.12 11.21
CA ASN A 190 -25.33 -19.62 12.47
C ASN A 190 -26.45 -19.64 13.51
#